data_41f36eb1ed3ead910733c9cd059ebd01
#
_entry.id   41f36eb1ed3ead910733c9cd059ebd01
#
_cell.length_a   1.000
_cell.length_b   1.000
_cell.length_c   1.000
_cell.angle_alpha   90.00
_cell.angle_beta   90.00
_cell.angle_gamma   90.00
#
_symmetry.space_group_name_H-M   'P 1'
#
loop_
_entity.id
_entity.type
_entity.pdbx_description
1 polymer ?
#
loop_
_entity_poly.entity_id
_entity_poly.type
_entity_poly.pdbx_seq_one_letter_code
_entity_poly.pdbx_strand_id
1 'polypeptide(L)'
;EPVKTNNYEIGAYSDINHWLQLNGSFFYTYSKLGSDLKIDHGFWVVNRTPQKVYGVELSADAQILSNLKAGANFSWFEGKLKSATGDWDTYMSNISIPAAKLAMYVNYAPVKNTYLQLQYMHTGKRDRFAPNASGQYNEGEGIVSRINLLNLTAGVKLKVCDLSLAVSNLLNYTYYTPASMMMARNAEYAHADGRKITLTAVFKY
;
A
#
# COMPACT_ATOMS: atom_id res chain seq x y z
N GLU A 1 -1.54 30.77 -9.65
CA GLU A 1 -2.93 30.38 -9.89
C GLU A 1 -3.31 29.21 -8.96
N PRO A 2 -4.57 29.15 -8.49
CA PRO A 2 -5.04 28.03 -7.71
C PRO A 2 -5.10 26.75 -8.56
N VAL A 3 -4.81 25.61 -7.94
CA VAL A 3 -4.97 24.29 -8.59
C VAL A 3 -6.46 24.02 -8.77
N LYS A 4 -6.87 23.73 -10.02
CA LYS A 4 -8.23 23.29 -10.34
C LYS A 4 -8.19 21.81 -10.68
N THR A 5 -8.93 21.04 -9.92
CA THR A 5 -8.98 19.57 -10.07
C THR A 5 -10.43 19.14 -10.27
N ASN A 6 -10.65 18.30 -11.27
CA ASN A 6 -11.90 17.58 -11.48
C ASN A 6 -11.70 16.14 -11.04
N ASN A 7 -12.57 15.67 -10.19
CA ASN A 7 -12.57 14.28 -9.73
C ASN A 7 -13.88 13.61 -10.13
N TYR A 8 -13.78 12.40 -10.68
CA TYR A 8 -14.89 11.54 -11.06
C TYR A 8 -14.69 10.20 -10.38
N GLU A 9 -15.71 9.73 -9.71
CA GLU A 9 -15.66 8.45 -9.02
C GLU A 9 -16.98 7.70 -9.26
N ILE A 10 -16.87 6.40 -9.48
CA ILE A 10 -17.99 5.48 -9.49
C ILE A 10 -17.64 4.30 -8.60
N GLY A 11 -18.55 3.95 -7.71
CA GLY A 11 -18.38 2.84 -6.78
C GLY A 11 -19.64 1.99 -6.71
N ALA A 12 -19.43 0.74 -6.29
CA ALA A 12 -20.50 -0.20 -6.02
C ALA A 12 -20.22 -0.92 -4.70
N TYR A 13 -21.28 -1.12 -3.94
CA TYR A 13 -21.29 -1.92 -2.71
C TYR A 13 -22.34 -3.01 -2.84
N SER A 14 -22.02 -4.21 -2.36
CA SER A 14 -22.95 -5.33 -2.29
C SER A 14 -22.79 -6.07 -0.96
N ASP A 15 -23.91 -6.36 -0.31
CA ASP A 15 -23.98 -7.24 0.86
C ASP A 15 -24.80 -8.46 0.46
N ILE A 16 -24.13 -9.60 0.32
CA ILE A 16 -24.74 -10.85 -0.12
C ILE A 16 -25.05 -11.69 1.11
N ASN A 17 -26.34 -11.77 1.46
CA ASN A 17 -26.86 -12.58 2.57
C ASN A 17 -26.08 -12.41 3.89
N HIS A 18 -25.54 -11.22 4.14
CA HIS A 18 -24.75 -10.86 5.33
C HIS A 18 -23.48 -11.69 5.58
N TRP A 19 -23.14 -12.62 4.67
CA TRP A 19 -21.92 -13.40 4.79
C TRP A 19 -20.76 -12.87 3.92
N LEU A 20 -21.08 -12.13 2.85
CA LEU A 20 -20.08 -11.58 1.93
C LEU A 20 -20.39 -10.12 1.62
N GLN A 21 -19.47 -9.23 1.97
CA GLN A 21 -19.52 -7.82 1.62
C GLN A 21 -18.47 -7.53 0.56
N LEU A 22 -18.87 -6.90 -0.52
CA LEU A 22 -18.03 -6.47 -1.61
C LEU A 22 -18.13 -4.97 -1.77
N ASN A 23 -16.99 -4.33 -1.95
CA ASN A 23 -16.93 -2.91 -2.28
C ASN A 23 -15.90 -2.71 -3.38
N GLY A 24 -16.21 -1.86 -4.34
CA GLY A 24 -15.31 -1.50 -5.42
C GLY A 24 -15.55 -0.09 -5.87
N SER A 25 -14.47 0.64 -6.16
CA SER A 25 -14.53 1.95 -6.77
C SER A 25 -13.50 2.09 -7.86
N PHE A 26 -13.84 2.87 -8.85
CA PHE A 26 -12.95 3.42 -9.86
C PHE A 26 -12.99 4.93 -9.77
N PHE A 27 -11.83 5.56 -9.78
CA PHE A 27 -11.75 7.01 -9.83
C PHE A 27 -10.84 7.49 -10.96
N TYR A 28 -11.15 8.69 -11.43
CA TYR A 28 -10.36 9.44 -12.40
C TYR A 28 -10.28 10.90 -11.97
N THR A 29 -9.07 11.38 -11.77
CA THR A 29 -8.78 12.76 -11.39
C THR A 29 -7.99 13.44 -12.50
N TYR A 30 -8.45 14.60 -12.92
CA TYR A 30 -7.75 15.46 -13.86
C TYR A 30 -7.48 16.82 -13.24
N SER A 31 -6.24 17.26 -13.26
CA SER A 31 -5.85 18.60 -12.87
C SER A 31 -5.16 19.30 -14.03
N LYS A 32 -5.67 20.49 -14.37
CA LYS A 32 -5.06 21.32 -15.43
C LYS A 32 -3.70 21.87 -15.00
N LEU A 33 -3.51 22.07 -13.70
CA LEU A 33 -2.27 22.58 -13.10
C LEU A 33 -1.99 21.81 -11.83
N GLY A 34 -1.66 20.53 -11.99
CA GLY A 34 -1.30 19.63 -10.88
C GLY A 34 0.11 19.89 -10.38
N SER A 35 0.41 19.35 -9.19
CA SER A 35 1.73 19.42 -8.58
C SER A 35 2.34 18.04 -8.52
N ASP A 36 3.54 17.87 -9.02
CA ASP A 36 4.37 16.69 -8.83
C ASP A 36 5.66 17.09 -8.13
N LEU A 37 6.08 16.29 -7.16
CA LEU A 37 7.31 16.53 -6.42
C LEU A 37 8.48 15.89 -7.15
N LYS A 38 9.49 16.69 -7.44
CA LYS A 38 10.75 16.22 -8.01
C LYS A 38 11.92 16.77 -7.19
N ILE A 39 13.03 16.06 -7.23
CA ILE A 39 14.29 16.63 -6.73
C ILE A 39 15.12 17.08 -7.94
N ASP A 40 15.48 18.33 -7.93
CA ASP A 40 16.35 18.94 -8.92
C ASP A 40 17.55 19.58 -8.22
N HIS A 41 18.76 19.16 -8.63
CA HIS A 41 20.03 19.60 -8.01
C HIS A 41 20.07 19.50 -6.46
N GLY A 42 19.39 18.47 -5.90
CA GLY A 42 19.33 18.24 -4.45
C GLY A 42 18.25 19.02 -3.72
N PHE A 43 17.45 19.82 -4.41
CA PHE A 43 16.34 20.58 -3.82
C PHE A 43 14.99 20.00 -4.25
N TRP A 44 14.04 19.96 -3.32
CA TRP A 44 12.67 19.65 -3.62
C TRP A 44 12.02 20.77 -4.44
N VAL A 45 11.59 20.44 -5.65
CA VAL A 45 10.88 21.38 -6.52
C VAL A 45 9.48 20.85 -6.81
N VAL A 46 8.53 21.78 -6.86
CA VAL A 46 7.15 21.50 -7.26
C VAL A 46 7.04 21.75 -8.76
N ASN A 47 6.94 20.69 -9.53
CA ASN A 47 6.66 20.80 -10.96
C ASN A 47 5.15 20.95 -11.16
N ARG A 48 4.74 22.02 -11.87
CA ARG A 48 3.33 22.30 -12.15
C ARG A 48 3.02 22.02 -13.62
N THR A 49 2.26 20.97 -13.86
CA THR A 49 1.87 20.53 -15.21
C THR A 49 0.50 19.87 -15.18
N PRO A 50 -0.22 19.82 -16.31
CA PRO A 50 -1.45 19.03 -16.38
C PRO A 50 -1.16 17.58 -16.01
N GLN A 51 -2.00 17.02 -15.14
CA GLN A 51 -1.86 15.65 -14.66
C GLN A 51 -3.20 14.93 -14.62
N LYS A 52 -3.14 13.62 -14.75
CA LYS A 52 -4.27 12.73 -14.53
C LYS A 52 -3.83 11.57 -13.65
N VAL A 53 -4.68 11.21 -12.70
CA VAL A 53 -4.52 10.04 -11.85
C VAL A 53 -5.79 9.22 -11.93
N TYR A 54 -5.66 7.93 -12.07
CA TYR A 54 -6.79 7.02 -12.09
C TYR A 54 -6.44 5.73 -11.38
N GLY A 55 -7.45 5.05 -10.88
CA GLY A 55 -7.19 3.84 -10.12
C GLY A 55 -8.45 3.06 -9.76
N VAL A 56 -8.20 1.91 -9.17
CA VAL A 56 -9.21 0.97 -8.71
C VAL A 56 -8.92 0.62 -7.26
N GLU A 57 -9.97 0.62 -6.44
CA GLU A 57 -9.94 0.09 -5.09
C GLU A 57 -11.02 -0.98 -4.95
N LEU A 58 -10.64 -2.13 -4.40
CA LEU A 58 -11.53 -3.26 -4.20
C LEU A 58 -11.39 -3.77 -2.77
N SER A 59 -12.50 -4.13 -2.15
CA SER A 59 -12.50 -4.86 -0.88
C SER A 59 -13.52 -5.97 -0.87
N ALA A 60 -13.19 -7.04 -0.18
CA ALA A 60 -14.07 -8.17 0.08
C ALA A 60 -13.89 -8.63 1.52
N ASP A 61 -15.01 -8.81 2.24
CA ASP A 61 -15.07 -9.32 3.60
C ASP A 61 -16.09 -10.46 3.65
N ALA A 62 -15.67 -11.63 4.13
CA ALA A 62 -16.52 -12.81 4.20
C ALA A 62 -16.56 -13.40 5.61
N GLN A 63 -17.75 -13.58 6.17
CA GLN A 63 -17.99 -14.38 7.36
C GLN A 63 -18.22 -15.83 6.94
N ILE A 64 -17.14 -16.62 6.88
CA ILE A 64 -17.16 -18.00 6.34
C ILE A 64 -17.86 -18.95 7.32
N LEU A 65 -17.55 -18.81 8.61
CA LEU A 65 -18.18 -19.51 9.72
C LEU A 65 -18.40 -18.53 10.85
N SER A 66 -19.20 -18.89 11.86
CA SER A 66 -19.45 -18.04 13.02
C SER A 66 -18.16 -17.58 13.74
N ASN A 67 -17.08 -18.36 13.61
CA ASN A 67 -15.79 -18.11 14.24
C ASN A 67 -14.64 -17.91 13.21
N LEU A 68 -14.96 -17.79 11.91
CA LEU A 68 -13.98 -17.62 10.84
C LEU A 68 -14.39 -16.50 9.90
N LYS A 69 -13.58 -15.44 9.86
CA LYS A 69 -13.73 -14.31 8.91
C LYS A 69 -12.47 -14.20 8.05
N ALA A 70 -12.64 -13.93 6.77
CA ALA A 70 -11.54 -13.59 5.86
C ALA A 70 -11.88 -12.35 5.06
N GLY A 71 -10.86 -11.63 4.61
CA GLY A 71 -11.05 -10.48 3.75
C GLY A 71 -9.81 -10.13 2.96
N ALA A 72 -10.01 -9.29 1.97
CA ALA A 72 -8.97 -8.78 1.09
C ALA A 72 -9.25 -7.32 0.70
N ASN A 73 -8.17 -6.54 0.58
CA ASN A 73 -8.20 -5.17 0.05
C ASN A 73 -7.15 -5.07 -1.04
N PHE A 74 -7.54 -4.55 -2.18
CA PHE A 74 -6.65 -4.30 -3.31
C PHE A 74 -6.74 -2.85 -3.74
N SER A 75 -5.60 -2.23 -4.04
CA SER A 75 -5.54 -0.89 -4.63
C SER A 75 -4.48 -0.82 -5.72
N TRP A 76 -4.85 -0.19 -6.82
CA TRP A 76 -3.95 0.09 -7.92
C TRP A 76 -4.21 1.50 -8.48
N PHE A 77 -3.12 2.24 -8.66
CA PHE A 77 -3.17 3.60 -9.16
C PHE A 77 -2.17 3.79 -10.29
N GLU A 78 -2.52 4.67 -11.23
CA GLU A 78 -1.64 5.15 -12.27
C GLU A 78 -1.76 6.66 -12.43
N GLY A 79 -0.62 7.33 -12.62
CA GLY A 79 -0.54 8.77 -12.77
C GLY A 79 0.30 9.16 -13.99
N LYS A 80 -0.21 10.08 -14.80
CA LYS A 80 0.44 10.59 -15.97
C LYS A 80 0.50 12.11 -15.94
N LEU A 81 1.64 12.63 -16.37
CA LEU A 81 1.86 14.05 -16.65
C LEU A 81 1.75 14.29 -18.15
N LYS A 82 1.33 15.48 -18.53
CA LYS A 82 1.36 15.92 -19.91
C LYS A 82 2.78 16.36 -20.24
N SER A 83 3.37 15.76 -21.29
CA SER A 83 4.71 16.13 -21.77
C SER A 83 4.72 17.48 -22.47
N ALA A 84 5.90 17.99 -22.78
CA ALA A 84 6.08 19.22 -23.54
C ALA A 84 5.53 19.12 -24.98
N THR A 85 5.49 17.91 -25.55
CA THR A 85 4.86 17.62 -26.85
C THR A 85 3.35 17.61 -26.80
N GLY A 86 2.74 17.60 -25.61
CA GLY A 86 1.31 17.58 -25.42
C GLY A 86 0.72 16.20 -25.18
N ASP A 87 1.55 15.15 -25.12
CA ASP A 87 1.13 13.77 -24.94
C ASP A 87 1.07 13.36 -23.45
N TRP A 88 0.32 12.30 -23.15
CA TRP A 88 0.20 11.73 -21.82
C TRP A 88 1.14 10.51 -21.64
N ASP A 89 2.41 10.70 -21.93
CA ASP A 89 3.44 9.68 -21.98
C ASP A 89 4.34 9.65 -20.74
N THR A 90 4.43 10.73 -20.00
CA THR A 90 5.29 10.85 -18.81
C THR A 90 4.57 10.31 -17.58
N TYR A 91 5.21 9.39 -16.87
CA TYR A 91 4.71 8.88 -15.60
C TYR A 91 4.99 9.85 -14.44
N MET A 92 4.05 9.93 -13.51
CA MET A 92 4.29 10.57 -12.22
C MET A 92 5.27 9.74 -11.38
N SER A 93 6.04 10.42 -10.53
CA SER A 93 7.04 9.78 -9.67
C SER A 93 6.43 8.70 -8.76
N ASN A 94 7.25 7.77 -8.30
CA ASN A 94 6.84 6.74 -7.35
C ASN A 94 6.50 7.31 -5.95
N ILE A 95 6.90 8.56 -5.68
CA ILE A 95 6.48 9.31 -4.48
C ILE A 95 5.01 9.69 -4.60
N SER A 96 4.59 10.16 -5.76
CA SER A 96 3.21 10.62 -6.01
C SER A 96 2.24 9.47 -6.23
N ILE A 97 2.69 8.39 -6.90
CA ILE A 97 1.86 7.24 -7.25
C ILE A 97 2.48 5.95 -6.70
N PRO A 98 1.89 5.36 -5.67
CA PRO A 98 2.43 4.14 -5.06
C PRO A 98 2.27 2.92 -5.97
N ALA A 99 3.08 1.89 -5.71
CA ALA A 99 2.89 0.57 -6.31
C ALA A 99 1.57 -0.06 -5.86
N ALA A 100 1.03 -0.96 -6.68
CA ALA A 100 -0.19 -1.72 -6.33
C ALA A 100 -0.02 -2.44 -5.00
N LYS A 101 -1.08 -2.50 -4.20
CA LYS A 101 -1.10 -3.16 -2.90
C LYS A 101 -2.24 -4.17 -2.82
N LEU A 102 -1.95 -5.30 -2.20
CA LEU A 102 -2.94 -6.29 -1.81
C LEU A 102 -2.71 -6.63 -0.34
N ALA A 103 -3.72 -6.50 0.48
CA ALA A 103 -3.74 -6.99 1.86
C ALA A 103 -4.84 -8.04 1.99
N MET A 104 -4.50 -9.19 2.56
CA MET A 104 -5.45 -10.27 2.85
C MET A 104 -5.34 -10.64 4.32
N TYR A 105 -6.45 -11.04 4.91
CA TYR A 105 -6.46 -11.51 6.29
C TYR A 105 -7.41 -12.68 6.49
N VAL A 106 -7.08 -13.49 7.50
CA VAL A 106 -7.96 -14.50 8.06
C VAL A 106 -7.99 -14.32 9.57
N ASN A 107 -9.18 -14.16 10.13
CA ASN A 107 -9.42 -14.11 11.56
C ASN A 107 -10.16 -15.38 11.97
N TYR A 108 -9.62 -16.10 12.92
CA TYR A 108 -10.18 -17.35 13.44
C TYR A 108 -10.22 -17.35 14.97
N ALA A 109 -11.36 -17.67 15.52
CA ALA A 109 -11.56 -17.86 16.96
C ALA A 109 -11.78 -19.35 17.28
N PRO A 110 -10.72 -20.15 17.49
CA PRO A 110 -10.84 -21.60 17.65
C PRO A 110 -11.70 -22.00 18.85
N VAL A 111 -11.57 -21.26 19.95
CA VAL A 111 -12.38 -21.45 21.16
C VAL A 111 -12.74 -20.10 21.76
N LYS A 112 -13.69 -20.10 22.72
CA LYS A 112 -14.13 -18.88 23.40
C LYS A 112 -12.95 -18.11 23.99
N ASN A 113 -12.98 -16.78 23.84
CA ASN A 113 -11.96 -15.85 24.33
C ASN A 113 -10.56 -15.98 23.68
N THR A 114 -10.41 -16.71 22.58
CA THR A 114 -9.19 -16.76 21.80
C THR A 114 -9.37 -16.16 20.42
N TYR A 115 -8.27 -15.73 19.82
CA TYR A 115 -8.25 -15.31 18.42
C TYR A 115 -6.89 -15.63 17.78
N LEU A 116 -6.95 -15.89 16.50
CA LEU A 116 -5.80 -16.04 15.62
C LEU A 116 -6.06 -15.18 14.38
N GLN A 117 -5.10 -14.34 14.03
CA GLN A 117 -5.14 -13.54 12.81
C GLN A 117 -3.89 -13.82 11.98
N LEU A 118 -4.09 -14.21 10.75
CA LEU A 118 -3.05 -14.29 9.73
C LEU A 118 -3.27 -13.15 8.75
N GLN A 119 -2.23 -12.38 8.45
CA GLN A 119 -2.30 -11.27 7.50
C GLN A 119 -1.18 -11.41 6.47
N TYR A 120 -1.54 -11.37 5.20
CA TYR A 120 -0.62 -11.30 4.08
C TYR A 120 -0.68 -9.90 3.45
N MET A 121 0.48 -9.31 3.21
CA MET A 121 0.63 -8.01 2.56
C MET A 121 1.53 -8.14 1.34
N HIS A 122 1.05 -7.70 0.20
CA HIS A 122 1.78 -7.65 -1.05
C HIS A 122 1.90 -6.21 -1.54
N THR A 123 3.10 -5.78 -1.87
CA THR A 123 3.37 -4.57 -2.64
C THR A 123 3.92 -4.99 -4.00
N GLY A 124 3.31 -4.53 -5.06
CA GLY A 124 3.72 -4.84 -6.43
C GLY A 124 5.06 -4.20 -6.79
N LYS A 125 5.67 -4.67 -7.85
CA LYS A 125 6.82 -4.02 -8.47
C LYS A 125 6.37 -2.75 -9.21
N ARG A 126 7.18 -1.68 -9.12
CA ARG A 126 6.99 -0.47 -9.94
C ARG A 126 8.33 -0.05 -10.55
N ASP A 127 8.44 -0.17 -11.86
CA ASP A 127 9.65 0.06 -12.65
C ASP A 127 9.32 0.88 -13.92
N ARG A 128 8.72 2.04 -13.72
CA ARG A 128 8.21 2.90 -14.82
C ARG A 128 9.27 3.76 -15.47
N PHE A 129 10.42 3.92 -14.82
CA PHE A 129 11.46 4.84 -15.23
C PHE A 129 12.69 4.10 -15.70
N ALA A 130 13.38 4.67 -16.65
CA ALA A 130 14.70 4.21 -17.08
C ALA A 130 15.80 5.02 -16.35
N PRO A 131 16.95 4.43 -16.06
CA PRO A 131 18.09 5.17 -15.54
C PRO A 131 18.59 6.18 -16.59
N ASN A 132 19.24 7.23 -16.13
CA ASN A 132 19.91 8.22 -16.95
C ASN A 132 21.17 7.64 -17.63
N ALA A 133 21.87 8.45 -18.42
CA ALA A 133 23.10 8.03 -19.13
C ALA A 133 24.24 7.54 -18.19
N SER A 134 24.21 7.93 -16.93
CA SER A 134 25.15 7.45 -15.91
C SER A 134 24.68 6.18 -15.18
N GLY A 135 23.58 5.58 -15.62
CA GLY A 135 22.99 4.39 -15.00
C GLY A 135 22.24 4.68 -13.70
N GLN A 136 21.94 5.95 -13.42
CA GLN A 136 21.33 6.37 -12.17
C GLN A 136 19.86 6.79 -12.37
N TYR A 137 19.01 6.50 -11.38
CA TYR A 137 17.64 7.01 -11.34
C TYR A 137 17.59 8.38 -10.68
N ASN A 138 16.67 9.22 -11.13
CA ASN A 138 16.30 10.40 -10.38
C ASN A 138 15.59 10.00 -9.09
N GLU A 139 15.63 10.86 -8.10
CA GLU A 139 14.95 10.60 -6.83
C GLU A 139 13.43 10.53 -7.03
N GLY A 140 12.81 9.53 -6.40
CA GLY A 140 11.40 9.22 -6.63
C GLY A 140 11.10 8.42 -7.89
N GLU A 141 12.10 8.11 -8.72
CA GLU A 141 11.96 7.37 -9.97
C GLU A 141 12.64 5.97 -9.91
N GLY A 142 13.30 5.64 -8.82
CA GLY A 142 13.93 4.33 -8.63
C GLY A 142 12.94 3.16 -8.68
N ILE A 143 13.47 1.97 -8.93
CA ILE A 143 12.65 0.74 -8.97
C ILE A 143 12.16 0.40 -7.58
N VAL A 144 10.83 0.29 -7.41
CA VAL A 144 10.23 -0.32 -6.23
C VAL A 144 10.10 -1.81 -6.46
N SER A 145 10.84 -2.60 -5.69
CA SER A 145 10.80 -4.06 -5.76
C SER A 145 9.53 -4.61 -5.12
N ARG A 146 9.16 -5.82 -5.54
CA ARG A 146 8.05 -6.56 -4.95
C ARG A 146 8.35 -6.89 -3.49
N ILE A 147 7.34 -6.72 -2.61
CA ILE A 147 7.43 -7.06 -1.19
C ILE A 147 6.28 -8.00 -0.83
N ASN A 148 6.58 -9.08 -0.11
CA ASN A 148 5.59 -10.04 0.39
C ASN A 148 5.83 -10.25 1.88
N LEU A 149 4.87 -9.89 2.72
CA LEU A 149 4.98 -10.03 4.15
C LEU A 149 3.83 -10.89 4.69
N LEU A 150 4.13 -11.76 5.61
CA LEU A 150 3.17 -12.56 6.36
C LEU A 150 3.31 -12.22 7.83
N ASN A 151 2.20 -11.84 8.46
CA ASN A 151 2.14 -11.52 9.89
C ASN A 151 1.16 -12.46 10.58
N LEU A 152 1.46 -12.82 11.82
CA LEU A 152 0.62 -13.66 12.66
C LEU A 152 0.37 -12.94 13.97
N THR A 153 -0.88 -12.93 14.42
CA THR A 153 -1.24 -12.47 15.76
C THR A 153 -2.14 -13.51 16.42
N ALA A 154 -1.85 -13.90 17.65
CA ALA A 154 -2.67 -14.80 18.44
C ALA A 154 -2.89 -14.20 19.82
N GLY A 155 -4.04 -14.45 20.41
CA GLY A 155 -4.29 -13.95 21.76
C GLY A 155 -5.39 -14.71 22.49
N VAL A 156 -5.40 -14.51 23.81
CA VAL A 156 -6.39 -15.05 24.73
C VAL A 156 -6.83 -13.98 25.73
N LYS A 157 -8.13 -13.88 25.94
CA LYS A 157 -8.75 -12.99 26.93
C LYS A 157 -9.05 -13.77 28.20
N LEU A 158 -8.26 -13.54 29.24
CA LEU A 158 -8.47 -14.11 30.57
C LEU A 158 -9.27 -13.15 31.46
N LYS A 159 -9.70 -13.62 32.64
CA LYS A 159 -10.47 -12.78 33.57
C LYS A 159 -9.68 -11.57 34.06
N VAL A 160 -8.39 -11.77 34.34
CA VAL A 160 -7.52 -10.77 34.97
C VAL A 160 -6.54 -10.09 33.98
N CYS A 161 -6.31 -10.69 32.81
CA CYS A 161 -5.44 -10.10 31.80
C CYS A 161 -5.78 -10.60 30.40
N ASP A 162 -5.45 -9.79 29.40
CA ASP A 162 -5.45 -10.18 27.99
C ASP A 162 -3.99 -10.38 27.55
N LEU A 163 -3.70 -11.53 26.97
CA LEU A 163 -2.38 -11.86 26.44
C LEU A 163 -2.43 -11.92 24.92
N SER A 164 -1.44 -11.33 24.26
CA SER A 164 -1.31 -11.45 22.80
C SER A 164 0.15 -11.62 22.41
N LEU A 165 0.36 -12.44 21.38
CA LEU A 165 1.62 -12.64 20.69
C LEU A 165 1.45 -12.17 19.25
N ALA A 166 2.30 -11.24 18.80
CA ALA A 166 2.36 -10.79 17.42
C ALA A 166 3.72 -11.11 16.82
N VAL A 167 3.72 -11.69 15.63
CA VAL A 167 4.91 -11.97 14.84
C VAL A 167 4.79 -11.25 13.51
N SER A 168 5.54 -10.18 13.35
CA SER A 168 5.65 -9.47 12.08
C SER A 168 6.73 -10.12 11.22
N ASN A 169 6.53 -10.11 9.90
CA ASN A 169 7.42 -10.74 8.94
C ASN A 169 7.75 -12.19 9.33
N LEU A 170 6.72 -13.02 9.47
CA LEU A 170 6.79 -14.41 9.95
C LEU A 170 7.82 -15.25 9.19
N LEU A 171 7.96 -15.02 7.89
CA LEU A 171 8.88 -15.75 7.01
C LEU A 171 10.31 -15.20 7.06
N ASN A 172 10.57 -14.15 7.84
CA ASN A 172 11.86 -13.47 7.93
C ASN A 172 12.39 -13.04 6.55
N TYR A 173 11.49 -12.55 5.70
CA TYR A 173 11.82 -12.09 4.36
C TYR A 173 12.63 -10.79 4.43
N THR A 174 13.79 -10.77 3.78
CA THR A 174 14.62 -9.57 3.65
C THR A 174 14.06 -8.67 2.56
N TYR A 175 13.76 -7.43 2.91
CA TYR A 175 13.21 -6.47 1.96
C TYR A 175 13.65 -5.03 2.30
N TYR A 176 13.43 -4.14 1.35
CA TYR A 176 13.60 -2.70 1.49
C TYR A 176 12.23 -2.04 1.47
N THR A 177 12.04 -1.00 2.27
CA THR A 177 10.78 -0.26 2.21
C THR A 177 10.67 0.51 0.88
N PRO A 178 9.45 0.70 0.34
CA PRO A 178 9.29 1.54 -0.85
C PRO A 178 9.91 2.94 -0.69
N ALA A 179 9.76 3.55 0.49
CA ALA A 179 10.38 4.84 0.78
C ALA A 179 11.91 4.80 0.67
N SER A 180 12.55 3.77 1.24
CA SER A 180 14.01 3.60 1.11
C SER A 180 14.44 3.47 -0.36
N MET A 181 13.75 2.63 -1.13
CA MET A 181 14.07 2.43 -2.56
C MET A 181 13.86 3.68 -3.41
N MET A 182 12.84 4.48 -3.12
CA MET A 182 12.56 5.72 -3.86
C MET A 182 13.54 6.85 -3.54
N MET A 183 13.97 6.94 -2.27
CA MET A 183 14.83 8.02 -1.79
C MET A 183 16.32 7.73 -1.95
N ALA A 184 16.71 6.46 -1.95
CA ALA A 184 18.09 6.07 -2.14
C ALA A 184 18.48 6.14 -3.61
N ARG A 185 19.44 6.96 -3.92
CA ARG A 185 20.07 7.01 -5.24
C ARG A 185 21.07 5.86 -5.33
N ASN A 186 20.81 4.91 -6.21
CA ASN A 186 21.81 3.94 -6.63
C ASN A 186 22.40 3.03 -5.55
N ALA A 187 21.55 2.26 -4.88
CA ALA A 187 21.89 1.01 -4.21
C ALA A 187 22.26 1.01 -2.73
N GLU A 188 22.31 2.11 -2.04
CA GLU A 188 22.45 2.09 -0.59
C GLU A 188 21.09 2.14 0.11
N TYR A 189 20.35 1.04 0.00
CA TYR A 189 19.05 0.92 0.66
C TYR A 189 19.22 0.50 2.11
N ALA A 190 18.47 1.14 3.01
CA ALA A 190 18.31 0.62 4.36
C ALA A 190 17.38 -0.58 4.34
N HIS A 191 17.84 -1.71 4.86
CA HIS A 191 16.98 -2.88 5.09
C HIS A 191 15.83 -2.52 6.03
N ALA A 192 14.67 -3.04 5.73
CA ALA A 192 13.56 -3.02 6.67
C ALA A 192 13.77 -4.04 7.79
N ASP A 193 13.01 -3.89 8.86
CA ASP A 193 13.04 -4.82 9.99
C ASP A 193 12.81 -6.26 9.52
N GLY A 194 13.62 -7.19 10.02
CA GLY A 194 13.40 -8.61 9.87
C GLY A 194 12.20 -9.10 10.69
N ARG A 195 12.18 -10.37 11.06
CA ARG A 195 11.14 -10.92 11.93
C ARG A 195 11.18 -10.23 13.29
N LYS A 196 10.02 -9.73 13.72
CA LYS A 196 9.84 -9.14 15.05
C LYS A 196 8.76 -9.90 15.81
N ILE A 197 9.06 -10.24 17.08
CA ILE A 197 8.13 -10.91 17.97
C ILE A 197 7.80 -9.95 19.11
N THR A 198 6.52 -9.76 19.37
CA THR A 198 6.01 -8.88 20.43
C THR A 198 5.02 -9.65 21.29
N LEU A 199 5.28 -9.71 22.59
CA LEU A 199 4.35 -10.22 23.59
C LEU A 199 3.74 -9.04 24.34
N THR A 200 2.42 -9.02 24.43
CA THR A 200 1.69 -7.97 25.16
C THR A 200 0.79 -8.59 26.21
N ALA A 201 0.82 -8.03 27.42
CA ALA A 201 -0.10 -8.36 28.50
C ALA A 201 -0.82 -7.08 28.96
N VAL A 202 -2.16 -7.11 28.97
CA VAL A 202 -3.00 -6.00 29.44
C VAL A 202 -3.78 -6.48 30.66
N PHE A 203 -3.44 -5.94 31.82
CA PHE A 203 -4.11 -6.29 33.08
C PHE A 203 -5.38 -5.47 33.28
N LYS A 204 -6.41 -6.13 33.83
CA LYS A 204 -7.71 -5.54 34.18
C LYS A 204 -7.81 -5.41 35.68
N TYR A 205 -8.16 -4.26 36.16
CA TYR A 205 -8.41 -3.94 37.58
C TYR A 205 -9.76 -3.29 37.76
#